data_50d5636d8af6dd67880d40679c689bff
#
_entry.id   50d5636d8af6dd67880d40679c689bff
#
_cell.length_a   1.000
_cell.length_b   1.000
_cell.length_c   1.000
_cell.angle_alpha   90.00
_cell.angle_beta   90.00
_cell.angle_gamma   90.00
#
_symmetry.space_group_name_H-M   'P 1'
#
loop_
_entity.id
_entity.type
_entity.pdbx_description
1 polymer ?
#
loop_
_entity_poly.entity_id
_entity_poly.type
_entity_poly.pdbx_seq_one_letter_code
_entity_poly.pdbx_strand_id
1 'polypeptide(L)'
;MRNKASRAVNQQGSLSDPSETTRQAPFSKGIIKAYLLGALHDGTFSSNRRFRISQKGTEWLKTLQRLFSQLDYNSWLYKEGANRKVYVLETLADFLDFQFNPLQLTEKEEKICYIRGFFDAEGGIPQDSKARFYIQLVQNDKEKLEKIKKLLNDLGIKTGKIHNPSQKIDPNYWRMYILTDSQNTFVTKIGSWHSRKIKTLSQRFKQFDSFRIKNLKEKGEDIVHAL
;
A
#
# COMPACT_ATOMS: atom_id res chain seq x y z
N MET A 1 56.56 46.82 38.57
CA MET A 1 56.77 45.37 38.49
C MET A 1 55.41 44.72 38.41
N ARG A 2 54.96 44.23 37.28
CA ARG A 2 53.60 43.75 37.04
C ARG A 2 53.64 42.22 36.84
N ASN A 3 52.98 41.49 37.75
CA ASN A 3 52.78 40.07 37.69
C ASN A 3 51.74 39.75 36.58
N LYS A 4 52.07 38.89 35.62
CA LYS A 4 51.16 38.28 34.66
C LYS A 4 50.78 36.91 35.19
N ALA A 5 49.48 36.71 35.53
CA ALA A 5 48.89 35.43 35.85
C ALA A 5 48.43 34.75 34.56
N SER A 6 48.93 33.53 34.36
CA SER A 6 48.54 32.66 33.23
C SER A 6 47.15 32.11 33.48
N ARG A 7 46.24 32.27 32.49
CA ARG A 7 44.93 31.60 32.47
C ARG A 7 45.09 30.25 31.74
N ALA A 8 44.85 29.19 32.49
CA ALA A 8 44.65 27.85 31.89
C ALA A 8 43.32 27.81 31.18
N VAL A 9 43.36 27.42 29.91
CA VAL A 9 42.16 27.17 29.09
C VAL A 9 41.73 25.72 29.31
N ASN A 10 40.62 25.51 29.98
CA ASN A 10 39.94 24.22 30.05
C ASN A 10 39.29 23.90 28.70
N GLN A 11 39.82 22.93 27.97
CA GLN A 11 39.14 22.28 26.87
C GLN A 11 38.12 21.29 27.45
N GLN A 12 36.87 21.69 27.51
CA GLN A 12 35.74 20.75 27.67
C GLN A 12 35.52 20.07 26.35
N GLY A 13 35.86 18.77 26.29
CA GLY A 13 35.48 17.90 25.20
C GLY A 13 33.95 17.79 25.11
N SER A 14 33.38 18.22 24.01
CA SER A 14 31.96 17.98 23.73
C SER A 14 31.76 16.48 23.50
N LEU A 15 31.08 15.84 24.46
CA LEU A 15 30.50 14.53 24.27
C LEU A 15 29.43 14.65 23.16
N SER A 16 29.71 14.07 22.02
CA SER A 16 28.74 13.88 20.98
C SER A 16 27.60 13.01 21.48
N ASP A 17 26.39 13.57 21.47
CA ASP A 17 25.13 12.94 21.81
C ASP A 17 24.88 11.71 20.90
N PRO A 18 24.72 10.49 21.45
CA PRO A 18 24.51 9.29 20.61
C PRO A 18 23.08 9.13 20.11
N SER A 19 22.28 10.19 20.03
CA SER A 19 20.90 10.17 19.57
C SER A 19 20.68 10.59 18.10
N GLU A 20 21.64 10.37 17.21
CA GLU A 20 21.31 10.29 15.78
C GLU A 20 20.59 8.97 15.51
N THR A 21 19.32 8.97 15.87
CA THR A 21 18.36 7.96 15.43
C THR A 21 18.44 7.90 13.92
N THR A 22 18.97 6.84 13.37
CA THR A 22 19.01 6.53 11.95
C THR A 22 17.58 6.54 11.41
N ARG A 23 17.11 7.71 10.94
CA ARG A 23 15.85 7.84 10.24
C ARG A 23 15.99 7.04 8.96
N GLN A 24 15.41 5.85 8.95
CA GLN A 24 15.37 5.03 7.75
C GLN A 24 14.72 5.83 6.63
N ALA A 25 15.35 5.79 5.45
CA ALA A 25 14.89 6.54 4.30
C ALA A 25 13.42 6.20 4.00
N PRO A 26 12.56 7.19 3.75
CA PRO A 26 11.20 6.97 3.31
C PRO A 26 11.21 6.10 2.04
N PHE A 27 10.09 5.39 1.76
CA PHE A 27 9.95 4.67 0.50
C PHE A 27 10.37 5.55 -0.68
N SER A 28 11.05 4.98 -1.65
CA SER A 28 11.36 5.74 -2.87
C SER A 28 10.07 6.29 -3.49
N LYS A 29 10.13 7.48 -4.07
CA LYS A 29 8.96 8.10 -4.72
C LYS A 29 8.34 7.17 -5.79
N GLY A 30 9.14 6.37 -6.48
CA GLY A 30 8.69 5.37 -7.47
C GLY A 30 7.82 4.29 -6.84
N ILE A 31 8.23 3.71 -5.71
CA ILE A 31 7.46 2.71 -4.96
C ILE A 31 6.11 3.26 -4.51
N ILE A 32 6.07 4.49 -3.98
CA ILE A 32 4.82 5.13 -3.55
C ILE A 32 3.91 5.38 -4.74
N LYS A 33 4.42 5.91 -5.85
CA LYS A 33 3.65 6.13 -7.07
C LYS A 33 3.06 4.83 -7.61
N ALA A 34 3.87 3.76 -7.67
CA ALA A 34 3.41 2.45 -8.11
C ALA A 34 2.24 1.92 -7.26
N TYR A 35 2.34 2.03 -5.92
CA TYR A 35 1.24 1.65 -5.03
C TYR A 35 -0.03 2.47 -5.29
N LEU A 36 0.09 3.79 -5.41
CA LEU A 36 -1.06 4.69 -5.62
C LEU A 36 -1.71 4.46 -6.99
N LEU A 37 -0.93 4.16 -8.04
CA LEU A 37 -1.45 3.76 -9.34
C LEU A 37 -2.22 2.42 -9.26
N GLY A 38 -1.73 1.46 -8.48
CA GLY A 38 -2.46 0.23 -8.20
C GLY A 38 -3.74 0.46 -7.40
N ALA A 39 -3.70 1.31 -6.37
CA ALA A 39 -4.85 1.66 -5.56
C ALA A 39 -5.93 2.46 -6.33
N LEU A 40 -5.56 3.12 -7.42
CA LEU A 40 -6.47 3.91 -8.26
C LEU A 40 -7.57 3.07 -8.93
N HIS A 41 -7.43 1.74 -9.00
CA HIS A 41 -8.45 0.87 -9.59
C HIS A 41 -9.81 0.93 -8.86
N ASP A 42 -9.85 1.29 -7.56
CA ASP A 42 -11.07 1.61 -6.82
C ASP A 42 -11.47 3.09 -6.96
N GLY A 43 -10.80 3.82 -7.83
CA GLY A 43 -10.98 5.25 -8.01
C GLY A 43 -11.97 5.61 -9.11
N THR A 44 -12.44 6.85 -9.02
CA THR A 44 -13.24 7.52 -10.06
C THR A 44 -12.66 8.90 -10.35
N PHE A 45 -13.05 9.46 -11.48
CA PHE A 45 -12.67 10.82 -11.86
C PHE A 45 -13.89 11.73 -11.77
N SER A 46 -13.81 12.80 -10.98
CA SER A 46 -14.91 13.73 -10.83
C SER A 46 -14.95 14.77 -11.95
N SER A 47 -16.11 15.42 -12.14
CA SER A 47 -16.27 16.54 -13.07
C SER A 47 -15.31 17.71 -12.82
N ASN A 48 -14.80 17.85 -11.59
CA ASN A 48 -13.81 18.86 -11.19
C ASN A 48 -12.35 18.40 -11.45
N ARG A 49 -12.14 17.40 -12.29
CA ARG A 49 -10.83 16.83 -12.62
C ARG A 49 -10.04 16.32 -11.41
N ARG A 50 -10.75 15.79 -10.41
CA ARG A 50 -10.14 15.17 -9.22
C ARG A 50 -10.27 13.67 -9.26
N PHE A 51 -9.22 12.98 -8.88
CA PHE A 51 -9.29 11.55 -8.58
C PHE A 51 -9.95 11.36 -7.21
N ARG A 52 -10.86 10.40 -7.12
CA ARG A 52 -11.65 10.12 -5.92
C ARG A 52 -11.57 8.64 -5.59
N ILE A 53 -11.32 8.32 -4.33
CA ILE A 53 -11.40 6.96 -3.77
C ILE A 53 -12.37 7.00 -2.59
N SER A 54 -13.40 6.14 -2.61
CA SER A 54 -14.48 6.12 -1.62
C SER A 54 -14.46 4.83 -0.81
N GLN A 55 -14.56 4.93 0.52
CA GLN A 55 -14.54 3.77 1.42
C GLN A 55 -15.53 3.96 2.59
N LYS A 56 -15.98 2.82 3.17
CA LYS A 56 -16.82 2.84 4.38
C LYS A 56 -16.07 3.22 5.66
N GLY A 57 -14.75 3.20 5.65
CA GLY A 57 -13.88 3.58 6.77
C GLY A 57 -12.80 4.56 6.33
N THR A 58 -12.09 5.15 7.29
CA THR A 58 -11.07 6.17 7.01
C THR A 58 -9.64 5.63 7.04
N GLU A 59 -9.40 4.46 7.62
CA GLU A 59 -8.05 3.98 7.95
C GLU A 59 -7.18 3.84 6.69
N TRP A 60 -7.70 3.19 5.65
CA TRP A 60 -6.97 3.04 4.40
C TRP A 60 -6.84 4.37 3.65
N LEU A 61 -7.91 5.19 3.65
CA LEU A 61 -7.86 6.52 3.03
C LEU A 61 -6.81 7.43 3.69
N LYS A 62 -6.64 7.36 5.02
CA LYS A 62 -5.56 8.05 5.74
C LYS A 62 -4.18 7.53 5.34
N THR A 63 -4.05 6.24 5.05
CA THR A 63 -2.79 5.69 4.51
C THR A 63 -2.50 6.28 3.14
N LEU A 64 -3.48 6.32 2.22
CA LEU A 64 -3.33 6.95 0.91
C LEU A 64 -2.99 8.45 1.04
N GLN A 65 -3.66 9.17 1.95
CA GLN A 65 -3.41 10.58 2.21
C GLN A 65 -1.94 10.84 2.63
N ARG A 66 -1.40 10.02 3.53
CA ARG A 66 0.02 10.10 3.92
C ARG A 66 0.96 9.82 2.76
N LEU A 67 0.64 8.87 1.90
CA LEU A 67 1.44 8.55 0.71
C LEU A 67 1.43 9.71 -0.31
N PHE A 68 0.29 10.36 -0.54
CA PHE A 68 0.23 11.56 -1.36
C PHE A 68 1.07 12.69 -0.78
N SER A 69 1.01 12.91 0.54
CA SER A 69 1.83 13.92 1.23
C SER A 69 3.34 13.65 1.09
N GLN A 70 3.79 12.37 1.11
CA GLN A 70 5.19 12.01 0.88
C GLN A 70 5.67 12.28 -0.56
N LEU A 71 4.75 12.45 -1.48
CA LEU A 71 5.01 12.84 -2.87
C LEU A 71 4.80 14.33 -3.11
N ASP A 72 4.56 15.12 -2.06
CA ASP A 72 4.27 16.55 -2.11
C ASP A 72 2.93 16.90 -2.79
N TYR A 73 1.96 15.94 -2.82
CA TYR A 73 0.62 16.17 -3.34
C TYR A 73 -0.40 16.40 -2.22
N ASN A 74 -1.25 17.41 -2.39
CA ASN A 74 -2.38 17.64 -1.52
C ASN A 74 -3.50 16.62 -1.77
N SER A 75 -4.17 16.21 -0.70
CA SER A 75 -5.37 15.39 -0.76
C SER A 75 -6.35 15.75 0.34
N TRP A 76 -7.64 15.60 0.07
CA TRP A 76 -8.74 16.00 0.96
C TRP A 76 -9.55 14.78 1.36
N LEU A 77 -9.64 14.52 2.66
CA LEU A 77 -10.44 13.43 3.24
C LEU A 77 -11.67 14.02 3.92
N TYR A 78 -12.85 13.61 3.49
CA TYR A 78 -14.12 14.06 4.06
C TYR A 78 -15.17 12.96 4.04
N LYS A 79 -16.24 13.16 4.85
CA LYS A 79 -17.40 12.28 4.87
C LYS A 79 -18.38 12.67 3.75
N GLU A 80 -18.80 11.71 2.94
CA GLU A 80 -19.77 11.96 1.88
C GLU A 80 -21.21 11.93 2.41
N GLY A 81 -21.85 13.10 2.45
CA GLY A 81 -23.23 13.26 2.89
C GLY A 81 -23.43 13.04 4.40
N ALA A 82 -24.54 13.56 4.91
CA ALA A 82 -24.83 13.53 6.36
C ALA A 82 -25.12 12.11 6.87
N ASN A 83 -25.89 11.32 6.10
CA ASN A 83 -26.42 10.02 6.53
C ASN A 83 -25.65 8.80 5.99
N ARG A 84 -24.63 9.01 5.19
CA ARG A 84 -23.81 7.92 4.63
C ARG A 84 -22.57 7.67 5.50
N LYS A 85 -22.25 6.40 5.76
CA LYS A 85 -20.98 5.99 6.37
C LYS A 85 -19.92 5.77 5.28
N VAL A 86 -19.80 6.72 4.35
CA VAL A 86 -18.84 6.70 3.25
C VAL A 86 -17.94 7.92 3.41
N TYR A 87 -16.65 7.68 3.25
CA TYR A 87 -15.61 8.71 3.25
C TYR A 87 -14.94 8.73 1.89
N VAL A 88 -14.52 9.90 1.48
CA VAL A 88 -13.91 10.14 0.17
C VAL A 88 -12.56 10.80 0.37
N LEU A 89 -11.56 10.29 -0.32
CA LEU A 89 -10.29 10.95 -0.53
C LEU A 89 -10.26 11.51 -1.95
N GLU A 90 -10.00 12.79 -2.08
CA GLU A 90 -9.78 13.47 -3.36
C GLU A 90 -8.36 14.00 -3.48
N THR A 91 -7.83 14.01 -4.70
CA THR A 91 -6.52 14.59 -5.02
C THR A 91 -6.48 15.11 -6.46
N LEU A 92 -5.55 16.02 -6.72
CA LEU A 92 -5.19 16.55 -8.06
C LEU A 92 -3.84 15.99 -8.54
N ALA A 93 -3.36 14.90 -7.95
CA ALA A 93 -2.06 14.31 -8.31
C ALA A 93 -2.02 13.93 -9.80
N ASP A 94 -1.18 14.59 -10.56
CA ASP A 94 -1.13 14.55 -12.03
C ASP A 94 -0.52 13.26 -12.59
N PHE A 95 0.24 12.52 -11.77
CA PHE A 95 0.81 11.23 -12.16
C PHE A 95 -0.20 10.08 -12.18
N LEU A 96 -1.40 10.29 -11.62
CA LEU A 96 -2.45 9.26 -11.60
C LEU A 96 -3.05 9.07 -12.99
N ASP A 97 -3.08 7.83 -13.46
CA ASP A 97 -3.58 7.48 -14.79
C ASP A 97 -4.34 6.15 -14.73
N PHE A 98 -5.62 6.16 -15.08
CA PHE A 98 -6.45 4.95 -15.18
C PHE A 98 -6.03 4.01 -16.32
N GLN A 99 -5.30 4.52 -17.31
CA GLN A 99 -4.78 3.76 -18.45
C GLN A 99 -3.34 3.29 -18.24
N PHE A 100 -2.77 3.55 -17.06
CA PHE A 100 -1.41 3.14 -16.76
C PHE A 100 -1.15 1.67 -17.09
N ASN A 101 -0.10 1.41 -17.86
CA ASN A 101 0.32 0.06 -18.18
C ASN A 101 1.36 -0.45 -17.16
N PRO A 102 1.00 -1.33 -16.22
CA PRO A 102 1.92 -1.76 -15.18
C PRO A 102 3.07 -2.64 -15.70
N LEU A 103 3.01 -3.13 -16.94
CA LEU A 103 4.09 -3.91 -17.54
C LEU A 103 5.32 -3.06 -17.89
N GLN A 104 5.20 -1.73 -17.88
CA GLN A 104 6.33 -0.82 -18.06
C GLN A 104 7.17 -0.62 -16.78
N LEU A 105 6.68 -1.08 -15.63
CA LEU A 105 7.45 -1.07 -14.40
C LEU A 105 8.66 -2.01 -14.55
N THR A 106 9.87 -1.49 -14.31
CA THR A 106 11.11 -2.26 -14.42
C THR A 106 11.54 -2.82 -13.07
N GLU A 107 11.42 -2.01 -12.02
CA GLU A 107 11.87 -2.35 -10.70
C GLU A 107 10.93 -3.37 -10.03
N LYS A 108 11.52 -4.40 -9.42
CA LYS A 108 10.79 -5.46 -8.74
C LYS A 108 9.91 -4.93 -7.62
N GLU A 109 10.42 -3.99 -6.84
CA GLU A 109 9.70 -3.40 -5.71
C GLU A 109 8.51 -2.54 -6.17
N GLU A 110 8.63 -1.85 -7.31
CA GLU A 110 7.51 -1.13 -7.90
C GLU A 110 6.41 -2.07 -8.38
N LYS A 111 6.77 -3.20 -9.04
CA LYS A 111 5.81 -4.25 -9.43
C LYS A 111 5.07 -4.80 -8.21
N ILE A 112 5.80 -5.11 -7.14
CA ILE A 112 5.23 -5.59 -5.87
C ILE A 112 4.25 -4.55 -5.31
N CYS A 113 4.64 -3.28 -5.23
CA CYS A 113 3.82 -2.24 -4.66
C CYS A 113 2.60 -1.90 -5.54
N TYR A 114 2.73 -1.94 -6.86
CA TYR A 114 1.58 -1.81 -7.76
C TYR A 114 0.54 -2.92 -7.52
N ILE A 115 0.98 -4.19 -7.47
CA ILE A 115 0.09 -5.32 -7.19
C ILE A 115 -0.53 -5.19 -5.79
N ARG A 116 0.23 -4.73 -4.79
CA ARG A 116 -0.30 -4.47 -3.44
C ARG A 116 -1.41 -3.43 -3.47
N GLY A 117 -1.20 -2.30 -4.14
CA GLY A 117 -2.22 -1.26 -4.30
C GLY A 117 -3.47 -1.79 -5.02
N PHE A 118 -3.29 -2.53 -6.10
CA PHE A 118 -4.38 -3.21 -6.80
C PHE A 118 -5.12 -4.20 -5.89
N PHE A 119 -4.40 -5.02 -5.13
CA PHE A 119 -5.02 -5.94 -4.17
C PHE A 119 -5.78 -5.20 -3.07
N ASP A 120 -5.26 -4.08 -2.60
CA ASP A 120 -5.92 -3.28 -1.58
C ASP A 120 -7.22 -2.65 -2.09
N ALA A 121 -7.27 -2.25 -3.36
CA ALA A 121 -8.45 -1.76 -4.05
C ALA A 121 -9.45 -2.90 -4.39
N GLU A 122 -9.03 -3.82 -5.22
CA GLU A 122 -9.87 -4.79 -5.94
C GLU A 122 -9.74 -6.24 -5.44
N GLY A 123 -8.87 -6.48 -4.47
CA GLY A 123 -8.66 -7.83 -3.94
C GLY A 123 -9.71 -8.23 -2.91
N GLY A 124 -10.14 -9.49 -2.96
CA GLY A 124 -11.04 -10.12 -1.99
C GLY A 124 -10.35 -11.22 -1.20
N ILE A 125 -10.62 -11.24 0.11
CA ILE A 125 -10.28 -12.33 1.04
C ILE A 125 -11.48 -12.59 1.94
N PRO A 126 -11.69 -13.83 2.44
CA PRO A 126 -12.81 -14.14 3.32
C PRO A 126 -12.69 -13.36 4.64
N GLN A 127 -13.78 -12.76 5.06
CA GLN A 127 -13.86 -12.04 6.34
C GLN A 127 -14.13 -13.01 7.51
N ASP A 128 -14.89 -14.07 7.26
CA ASP A 128 -15.17 -15.11 8.26
C ASP A 128 -13.92 -15.99 8.45
N SER A 129 -13.44 -16.08 9.69
CA SER A 129 -12.28 -16.89 10.06
C SER A 129 -12.50 -18.39 9.85
N LYS A 130 -13.73 -18.88 9.84
CA LYS A 130 -14.12 -20.28 9.61
C LYS A 130 -14.23 -20.62 8.12
N ALA A 131 -14.38 -19.62 7.23
CA ALA A 131 -14.47 -19.85 5.81
C ALA A 131 -13.13 -20.38 5.25
N ARG A 132 -13.21 -21.22 4.20
CA ARG A 132 -12.01 -21.61 3.44
C ARG A 132 -11.28 -20.36 2.95
N PHE A 133 -9.99 -20.30 3.21
CA PHE A 133 -9.20 -19.15 2.81
C PHE A 133 -8.96 -19.13 1.29
N TYR A 134 -9.10 -17.96 0.70
CA TYR A 134 -8.75 -17.66 -0.68
C TYR A 134 -8.24 -16.23 -0.80
N ILE A 135 -7.49 -15.98 -1.86
CA ILE A 135 -7.14 -14.63 -2.33
C ILE A 135 -7.66 -14.53 -3.75
N GLN A 136 -8.57 -13.58 -3.99
CA GLN A 136 -9.08 -13.31 -5.33
C GLN A 136 -8.73 -11.89 -5.76
N LEU A 137 -8.55 -11.71 -7.04
CA LEU A 137 -8.41 -10.41 -7.70
C LEU A 137 -9.56 -10.27 -8.70
N VAL A 138 -10.20 -9.11 -8.69
CA VAL A 138 -11.41 -8.82 -9.49
C VAL A 138 -11.16 -7.56 -10.30
N GLN A 139 -11.70 -7.52 -11.50
CA GLN A 139 -11.71 -6.31 -12.33
C GLN A 139 -12.79 -6.41 -13.42
N ASN A 140 -13.35 -5.28 -13.79
CA ASN A 140 -14.29 -5.17 -14.90
C ASN A 140 -13.60 -5.15 -16.28
N ASP A 141 -12.33 -4.81 -16.32
CA ASP A 141 -11.48 -4.85 -17.50
C ASP A 141 -10.58 -6.10 -17.45
N LYS A 142 -10.88 -7.06 -18.34
CA LYS A 142 -10.14 -8.32 -18.41
C LYS A 142 -8.66 -8.12 -18.75
N GLU A 143 -8.34 -7.17 -19.63
CA GLU A 143 -6.96 -6.89 -20.05
C GLU A 143 -6.11 -6.40 -18.86
N LYS A 144 -6.67 -5.53 -18.01
CA LYS A 144 -6.00 -5.10 -16.78
C LYS A 144 -5.67 -6.29 -15.88
N LEU A 145 -6.62 -7.22 -15.72
CA LEU A 145 -6.40 -8.42 -14.92
C LEU A 145 -5.36 -9.36 -15.52
N GLU A 146 -5.28 -9.46 -16.86
CA GLU A 146 -4.25 -10.21 -17.58
C GLU A 146 -2.84 -9.61 -17.34
N LYS A 147 -2.73 -8.28 -17.34
CA LYS A 147 -1.47 -7.58 -16.99
C LYS A 147 -1.03 -7.88 -15.54
N ILE A 148 -1.98 -7.85 -14.59
CA ILE A 148 -1.70 -8.25 -13.19
C ILE A 148 -1.25 -9.70 -13.11
N LYS A 149 -1.90 -10.60 -13.82
CA LYS A 149 -1.51 -12.01 -13.88
C LYS A 149 -0.07 -12.18 -14.37
N LYS A 150 0.32 -11.45 -15.41
CA LYS A 150 1.69 -11.48 -15.93
C LYS A 150 2.71 -11.02 -14.88
N LEU A 151 2.45 -9.89 -14.19
CA LEU A 151 3.31 -9.40 -13.12
C LEU A 151 3.42 -10.41 -11.96
N LEU A 152 2.33 -11.07 -11.57
CA LEU A 152 2.35 -12.11 -10.54
C LEU A 152 3.20 -13.31 -10.95
N ASN A 153 3.08 -13.75 -12.21
CA ASN A 153 3.89 -14.84 -12.74
C ASN A 153 5.39 -14.50 -12.75
N ASP A 154 5.75 -13.26 -13.14
CA ASP A 154 7.13 -12.76 -13.11
C ASP A 154 7.72 -12.77 -11.67
N LEU A 155 6.87 -12.64 -10.65
CA LEU A 155 7.25 -12.74 -9.24
C LEU A 155 7.22 -14.17 -8.67
N GLY A 156 6.91 -15.17 -9.52
CA GLY A 156 6.80 -16.58 -9.12
C GLY A 156 5.51 -16.90 -8.35
N ILE A 157 4.46 -16.08 -8.48
CA ILE A 157 3.16 -16.27 -7.84
C ILE A 157 2.18 -16.82 -8.85
N LYS A 158 1.79 -18.09 -8.69
CA LYS A 158 0.87 -18.78 -9.60
C LYS A 158 -0.58 -18.37 -9.34
N THR A 159 -1.32 -18.21 -10.42
CA THR A 159 -2.74 -17.85 -10.41
C THR A 159 -3.58 -18.84 -11.18
N GLY A 160 -4.85 -18.95 -10.85
CA GLY A 160 -5.84 -19.67 -11.65
C GLY A 160 -6.13 -18.97 -12.99
N LYS A 161 -7.03 -19.56 -13.75
CA LYS A 161 -7.54 -18.93 -14.97
C LYS A 161 -8.40 -17.70 -14.65
N ILE A 162 -8.35 -16.68 -15.50
CA ILE A 162 -9.28 -15.57 -15.47
C ILE A 162 -10.62 -16.07 -16.03
N HIS A 163 -11.70 -15.85 -15.29
CA HIS A 163 -13.03 -16.27 -15.69
C HIS A 163 -14.09 -15.30 -15.18
N ASN A 164 -15.25 -15.31 -15.83
CA ASN A 164 -16.42 -14.59 -15.37
C ASN A 164 -17.47 -15.59 -14.85
N PRO A 165 -17.70 -15.64 -13.50
CA PRO A 165 -18.69 -16.55 -12.93
C PRO A 165 -20.12 -16.07 -13.06
N SER A 166 -20.33 -14.81 -13.41
CA SER A 166 -21.62 -14.12 -13.46
C SER A 166 -21.94 -13.57 -14.85
N GLN A 167 -21.38 -14.16 -15.90
CA GLN A 167 -21.42 -13.65 -17.28
C GLN A 167 -22.81 -13.23 -17.77
N LYS A 168 -23.87 -13.91 -17.30
CA LYS A 168 -25.27 -13.60 -17.67
C LYS A 168 -25.81 -12.34 -16.96
N ILE A 169 -25.28 -12.02 -15.77
CA ILE A 169 -25.75 -10.90 -14.92
C ILE A 169 -24.84 -9.70 -15.09
N ASP A 170 -23.53 -9.95 -15.04
CA ASP A 170 -22.49 -8.94 -15.19
C ASP A 170 -21.43 -9.45 -16.18
N PRO A 171 -21.53 -9.10 -17.47
CA PRO A 171 -20.62 -9.59 -18.49
C PRO A 171 -19.17 -9.10 -18.31
N ASN A 172 -18.97 -8.06 -17.52
CA ASN A 172 -17.66 -7.46 -17.28
C ASN A 172 -17.06 -7.83 -15.89
N TYR A 173 -17.65 -8.78 -15.16
CA TYR A 173 -17.14 -9.22 -13.88
C TYR A 173 -16.07 -10.31 -14.04
N TRP A 174 -14.81 -9.92 -14.20
CA TRP A 174 -13.69 -10.84 -14.31
C TRP A 174 -12.99 -11.05 -12.98
N ARG A 175 -12.62 -12.31 -12.70
CA ARG A 175 -11.86 -12.65 -11.50
C ARG A 175 -10.82 -13.74 -11.75
N MET A 176 -9.79 -13.76 -10.92
CA MET A 176 -8.84 -14.86 -10.79
C MET A 176 -8.49 -15.10 -9.32
N TYR A 177 -8.03 -16.29 -9.02
CA TYR A 177 -7.58 -16.66 -7.67
C TYR A 177 -6.06 -16.88 -7.65
N ILE A 178 -5.43 -16.53 -6.55
CA ILE A 178 -4.08 -16.99 -6.23
C ILE A 178 -4.16 -18.47 -5.85
N LEU A 179 -3.37 -19.33 -6.48
CA LEU A 179 -3.36 -20.77 -6.18
C LEU A 179 -2.88 -21.02 -4.76
N THR A 180 -3.37 -22.08 -4.14
CA THR A 180 -3.13 -22.38 -2.72
C THR A 180 -1.66 -22.48 -2.38
N ASP A 181 -0.85 -23.10 -3.25
CA ASP A 181 0.60 -23.23 -3.12
C ASP A 181 1.36 -21.89 -3.19
N SER A 182 0.72 -20.86 -3.76
CA SER A 182 1.30 -19.53 -3.92
C SER A 182 0.75 -18.50 -2.93
N GLN A 183 -0.26 -18.83 -2.11
CA GLN A 183 -0.87 -17.87 -1.17
C GLN A 183 0.14 -17.35 -0.15
N ASN A 184 0.98 -18.23 0.42
CA ASN A 184 1.99 -17.80 1.37
C ASN A 184 3.01 -16.85 0.72
N THR A 185 3.45 -17.16 -0.50
CA THR A 185 4.34 -16.29 -1.28
C THR A 185 3.69 -14.94 -1.59
N PHE A 186 2.40 -14.94 -1.94
CA PHE A 186 1.64 -13.70 -2.15
C PHE A 186 1.60 -12.87 -0.88
N VAL A 187 1.25 -13.45 0.26
CA VAL A 187 1.15 -12.76 1.54
C VAL A 187 2.49 -12.18 1.98
N THR A 188 3.58 -12.92 1.82
CA THR A 188 4.92 -12.45 2.23
C THR A 188 5.53 -11.43 1.28
N LYS A 189 5.35 -11.55 -0.04
CA LYS A 189 5.91 -10.62 -1.03
C LYS A 189 5.01 -9.41 -1.26
N ILE A 190 3.73 -9.64 -1.51
CA ILE A 190 2.77 -8.58 -1.84
C ILE A 190 2.19 -7.99 -0.55
N GLY A 191 1.53 -8.81 0.28
CA GLY A 191 0.89 -8.35 1.50
C GLY A 191 -0.20 -7.31 1.23
N SER A 192 -0.43 -6.42 2.21
CA SER A 192 -1.45 -5.37 2.13
C SER A 192 -1.06 -4.18 3.00
N TRP A 193 -1.50 -2.98 2.62
CA TRP A 193 -1.49 -1.78 3.47
C TRP A 193 -2.90 -1.36 3.88
N HIS A 194 -3.92 -2.09 3.47
CA HIS A 194 -5.29 -1.89 3.90
C HIS A 194 -5.52 -2.55 5.27
N SER A 195 -5.83 -1.76 6.31
CA SER A 195 -5.94 -2.20 7.72
C SER A 195 -6.79 -3.47 7.91
N ARG A 196 -7.97 -3.54 7.30
CA ARG A 196 -8.84 -4.72 7.37
C ARG A 196 -8.19 -5.97 6.79
N LYS A 197 -7.51 -5.85 5.63
CA LYS A 197 -6.83 -6.98 4.99
C LYS A 197 -5.62 -7.42 5.81
N ILE A 198 -4.85 -6.48 6.34
CA ILE A 198 -3.75 -6.77 7.27
C ILE A 198 -4.26 -7.63 8.43
N LYS A 199 -5.34 -7.20 9.12
CA LYS A 199 -5.92 -7.95 10.25
C LYS A 199 -6.28 -9.39 9.86
N THR A 200 -6.97 -9.59 8.73
CA THR A 200 -7.35 -10.93 8.28
C THR A 200 -6.13 -11.78 7.90
N LEU A 201 -5.14 -11.20 7.20
CA LEU A 201 -3.92 -11.91 6.81
C LEU A 201 -3.09 -12.32 8.03
N SER A 202 -2.95 -11.45 9.03
CA SER A 202 -2.25 -11.76 10.30
C SER A 202 -2.89 -12.92 11.05
N GLN A 203 -4.21 -13.02 11.04
CA GLN A 203 -4.92 -14.14 11.67
C GLN A 203 -4.72 -15.47 10.96
N ARG A 204 -4.45 -15.45 9.66
CA ARG A 204 -4.34 -16.66 8.81
C ARG A 204 -2.89 -17.11 8.58
N PHE A 205 -1.94 -16.19 8.62
CA PHE A 205 -0.54 -16.44 8.27
C PHE A 205 0.39 -15.90 9.36
N LYS A 206 0.92 -16.77 10.22
CA LYS A 206 1.86 -16.39 11.30
C LYS A 206 3.10 -15.64 10.77
N GLN A 207 3.58 -16.01 9.59
CA GLN A 207 4.74 -15.39 8.95
C GLN A 207 4.46 -13.95 8.48
N PHE A 208 3.20 -13.57 8.30
CA PHE A 208 2.81 -12.22 7.89
C PHE A 208 3.13 -11.19 8.98
N ASP A 209 2.90 -11.54 10.25
CA ASP A 209 3.19 -10.64 11.37
C ASP A 209 4.70 -10.39 11.51
N SER A 210 5.53 -11.44 11.38
CA SER A 210 6.98 -11.29 11.44
C SER A 210 7.52 -10.42 10.30
N PHE A 211 6.98 -10.56 9.10
CA PHE A 211 7.32 -9.72 7.95
C PHE A 211 6.86 -8.28 8.15
N ARG A 212 5.65 -8.06 8.68
CA ARG A 212 5.13 -6.73 8.99
C ARG A 212 5.97 -6.03 10.04
N ILE A 213 6.29 -6.71 11.15
CA ILE A 213 7.13 -6.17 12.23
C ILE A 213 8.53 -5.82 11.69
N LYS A 214 9.12 -6.67 10.87
CA LYS A 214 10.41 -6.42 10.24
C LYS A 214 10.37 -5.18 9.36
N ASN A 215 9.38 -5.07 8.47
CA ASN A 215 9.22 -3.91 7.57
C ASN A 215 8.89 -2.62 8.33
N LEU A 216 8.12 -2.67 9.42
CA LEU A 216 7.84 -1.52 10.28
C LEU A 216 9.10 -1.10 11.04
N LYS A 217 9.86 -2.05 11.61
CA LYS A 217 11.14 -1.77 12.27
C LYS A 217 12.18 -1.22 11.31
N GLU A 218 12.27 -1.77 10.10
CA GLU A 218 13.15 -1.28 9.04
C GLU A 218 12.75 0.12 8.51
N LYS A 219 11.55 0.62 8.83
CA LYS A 219 11.01 1.90 8.35
C LYS A 219 10.74 2.92 9.45
N GLY A 220 11.17 2.64 10.68
CA GLY A 220 11.08 3.59 11.80
C GLY A 220 9.65 3.97 12.22
N GLU A 221 8.64 3.17 11.85
CA GLU A 221 7.28 3.33 12.37
C GLU A 221 7.19 2.72 13.77
N ASP A 222 6.87 3.53 14.78
CA ASP A 222 6.67 3.07 16.16
C ASP A 222 5.49 2.07 16.20
N ILE A 223 5.77 0.89 16.75
CA ILE A 223 4.82 -0.23 16.87
C ILE A 223 3.58 0.16 17.71
N VAL A 224 3.68 1.20 18.53
CA VAL A 224 2.64 1.65 19.48
C VAL A 224 1.41 2.24 18.79
N HIS A 225 1.49 2.68 17.53
CA HIS A 225 0.36 3.26 16.79
C HIS A 225 -0.26 2.32 15.75
N ALA A 226 0.10 1.05 15.74
CA ALA A 226 -0.35 0.07 14.76
C ALA A 226 -1.29 -1.02 15.33
N LEU A 227 -1.71 -0.88 16.62
CA LEU A 227 -2.68 -1.74 17.30
C LEU A 227 -4.05 -1.10 17.40
#